data_9053bbc3f81d6d918e74c871aeb49c00
#
_entry.id   9053bbc3f81d6d918e74c871aeb49c00
#
_cell.length_a   1.000
_cell.length_b   1.000
_cell.length_c   1.000
_cell.angle_alpha   90.00
_cell.angle_beta   90.00
_cell.angle_gamma   90.00
#
_symmetry.space_group_name_H-M   'P 1'
#
loop_
_entity.id
_entity.type
_entity.pdbx_description
1 polymer ?
#
loop_
_entity_poly.entity_id
_entity_poly.type
_entity_poly.pdbx_seq_one_letter_code
_entity_poly.pdbx_strand_id
1 'polypeptide(L)'
;MLASQYAQSMKQKNFFLLPNSVFELNLNKYEFYIYAYLIRIEDRRTYQCIVSYPTIAEAVGFAVNTVAKYVRTLEERGLIRTERTEFVTKDGRKRNGCLRYHILPFRQALDRHRERQLAELELATARQRAKAK
;
A
#
# COMPACT_ATOMS: atom_id res chain seq x y z
N MET A 1 17.72 16.26 -26.59
CA MET A 1 18.65 15.74 -25.58
C MET A 1 17.97 15.22 -24.35
N LEU A 2 17.06 15.98 -23.75
CA LEU A 2 16.29 15.52 -22.59
C LEU A 2 15.44 14.27 -22.88
N ALA A 3 14.78 14.21 -24.04
CA ALA A 3 13.99 13.07 -24.45
C ALA A 3 14.85 11.80 -24.61
N SER A 4 16.08 11.96 -25.12
CA SER A 4 17.02 10.85 -25.29
C SER A 4 17.50 10.31 -23.94
N GLN A 5 17.80 11.18 -22.99
CA GLN A 5 18.20 10.79 -21.64
C GLN A 5 17.06 10.11 -20.89
N TYR A 6 15.85 10.63 -21.03
CA TYR A 6 14.65 10.04 -20.44
C TYR A 6 14.41 8.63 -20.99
N ALA A 7 14.52 8.47 -22.31
CA ALA A 7 14.34 7.16 -22.96
C ALA A 7 15.40 6.16 -22.50
N GLN A 8 16.65 6.58 -22.32
CA GLN A 8 17.71 5.72 -21.79
C GLN A 8 17.43 5.32 -20.35
N SER A 9 16.98 6.24 -19.52
CA SER A 9 16.62 5.96 -18.13
C SER A 9 15.52 4.91 -18.05
N MET A 10 14.52 5.02 -18.91
CA MET A 10 13.44 4.03 -19.03
C MET A 10 13.97 2.66 -19.47
N LYS A 11 14.87 2.62 -20.46
CA LYS A 11 15.47 1.38 -20.95
C LYS A 11 16.32 0.69 -19.89
N GLN A 12 16.95 1.45 -19.01
CA GLN A 12 17.77 0.89 -17.93
C GLN A 12 16.92 0.35 -16.77
N LYS A 13 15.59 0.46 -16.85
CA LYS A 13 14.65 -0.04 -15.86
C LYS A 13 14.87 0.54 -14.46
N ASN A 14 15.32 1.80 -14.41
CA ASN A 14 15.51 2.51 -13.15
C ASN A 14 14.23 3.24 -12.75
N PHE A 15 13.14 2.51 -12.73
CA PHE A 15 11.83 3.02 -12.33
C PHE A 15 10.95 1.85 -11.88
N PHE A 16 9.86 2.17 -11.19
CA PHE A 16 8.84 1.19 -10.84
C PHE A 16 7.47 1.71 -11.26
N LEU A 17 6.51 0.80 -11.35
CA LEU A 17 5.17 1.10 -11.86
C LEU A 17 4.17 1.20 -10.72
N LEU A 18 3.33 2.22 -10.77
CA LEU A 18 2.16 2.36 -9.92
C LEU A 18 0.90 2.24 -10.78
N PRO A 19 -0.18 1.64 -10.24
CA PRO A 19 -1.44 1.61 -10.97
C PRO A 19 -1.95 3.03 -11.24
N ASN A 20 -2.39 3.30 -12.46
CA ASN A 20 -2.94 4.61 -12.80
C ASN A 20 -4.12 5.01 -11.90
N SER A 21 -4.95 4.05 -11.55
CA SER A 21 -6.15 4.27 -10.76
C SER A 21 -5.89 4.42 -9.25
N VAL A 22 -4.63 4.43 -8.82
CA VAL A 22 -4.29 4.62 -7.41
C VAL A 22 -4.86 5.94 -6.87
N PHE A 23 -4.92 6.96 -7.70
CA PHE A 23 -5.48 8.27 -7.32
C PHE A 23 -6.98 8.24 -7.07
N GLU A 24 -7.69 7.27 -7.64
CA GLU A 24 -9.12 7.09 -7.42
C GLU A 24 -9.44 6.66 -5.99
N LEU A 25 -8.50 5.99 -5.32
CA LEU A 25 -8.70 5.50 -3.96
C LEU A 25 -8.67 6.60 -2.89
N ASN A 26 -8.31 7.82 -3.24
CA ASN A 26 -8.20 8.94 -2.31
C ASN A 26 -7.30 8.63 -1.11
N LEU A 27 -6.17 8.00 -1.35
CA LEU A 27 -5.18 7.75 -0.32
C LEU A 27 -4.63 9.09 0.19
N ASN A 28 -4.45 9.20 1.51
CA ASN A 28 -3.74 10.36 2.02
C ASN A 28 -2.26 10.27 1.70
N LYS A 29 -1.52 11.35 1.96
CA LYS A 29 -0.09 11.41 1.62
C LYS A 29 0.73 10.33 2.31
N TYR A 30 0.38 9.97 3.54
CA TYR A 30 1.12 8.94 4.29
C TYR A 30 0.88 7.55 3.71
N GLU A 31 -0.37 7.22 3.45
CA GLU A 31 -0.76 5.96 2.82
C GLU A 31 -0.11 5.83 1.44
N PHE A 32 -0.17 6.88 0.65
CA PHE A 32 0.38 6.88 -0.71
C PHE A 32 1.89 6.63 -0.69
N TYR A 33 2.62 7.36 0.15
CA TYR A 33 4.08 7.22 0.24
C TYR A 33 4.50 5.83 0.69
N ILE A 34 3.86 5.30 1.71
CA ILE A 34 4.18 3.98 2.24
C ILE A 34 3.84 2.91 1.20
N TYR A 35 2.69 3.00 0.57
CA TYR A 35 2.28 2.06 -0.47
C TYR A 35 3.25 2.06 -1.65
N ALA A 36 3.62 3.24 -2.14
CA ALA A 36 4.57 3.37 -3.24
C ALA A 36 5.94 2.78 -2.88
N TYR A 37 6.39 3.03 -1.65
CA TYR A 37 7.66 2.47 -1.18
C TYR A 37 7.64 0.94 -1.14
N LEU A 38 6.55 0.36 -0.63
CA LEU A 38 6.41 -1.09 -0.56
C LEU A 38 6.41 -1.72 -1.96
N ILE A 39 5.73 -1.10 -2.92
CA ILE A 39 5.74 -1.56 -4.31
C ILE A 39 7.15 -1.48 -4.90
N ARG A 40 7.87 -0.41 -4.58
CA ARG A 40 9.24 -0.24 -5.08
C ARG A 40 10.18 -1.34 -4.63
N ILE A 41 10.04 -1.80 -3.38
CA ILE A 41 10.95 -2.80 -2.80
C ILE A 41 10.45 -4.24 -2.89
N GLU A 42 9.21 -4.46 -3.35
CA GLU A 42 8.68 -5.83 -3.44
C GLU A 42 9.47 -6.69 -4.43
N ASP A 43 9.52 -7.98 -4.15
CA ASP A 43 9.99 -8.97 -5.12
C ASP A 43 8.89 -9.12 -6.18
N ARG A 44 9.23 -8.80 -7.42
CA ARG A 44 8.27 -8.81 -8.53
C ARG A 44 7.76 -10.19 -8.91
N ARG A 45 8.42 -11.24 -8.45
CA ARG A 45 7.97 -12.62 -8.68
C ARG A 45 6.96 -13.06 -7.64
N THR A 46 7.12 -12.62 -6.39
CA THR A 46 6.29 -13.07 -5.27
C THR A 46 5.33 -12.00 -4.77
N TYR A 47 5.55 -10.73 -5.17
CA TYR A 47 4.80 -9.56 -4.68
C TYR A 47 4.87 -9.41 -3.17
N GLN A 48 6.03 -9.76 -2.60
CA GLN A 48 6.27 -9.73 -1.16
C GLN A 48 7.54 -8.96 -0.85
N CYS A 49 7.58 -8.38 0.34
CA CYS A 49 8.79 -7.81 0.89
C CYS A 49 8.79 -7.96 2.42
N ILE A 50 9.98 -7.98 2.99
CA ILE A 50 10.17 -8.02 4.44
C ILE A 50 10.94 -6.76 4.81
N VAL A 51 10.35 -5.94 5.66
CA VAL A 51 10.95 -4.67 6.05
C VAL A 51 10.42 -4.24 7.41
N SER A 52 11.26 -3.58 8.22
CA SER A 52 10.87 -3.07 9.53
C SER A 52 10.19 -1.70 9.41
N TYR A 53 9.37 -1.35 10.39
CA TYR A 53 8.79 -0.01 10.48
C TYR A 53 9.86 1.10 10.51
N PRO A 54 10.95 0.97 11.30
CA PRO A 54 12.01 1.99 11.26
C PRO A 54 12.63 2.16 9.88
N THR A 55 12.82 1.09 9.12
CA THR A 55 13.36 1.18 7.76
C THR A 55 12.41 1.92 6.83
N ILE A 56 11.11 1.62 6.90
CA ILE A 56 10.11 2.35 6.13
C ILE A 56 10.12 3.83 6.54
N ALA A 57 10.10 4.10 7.85
CA ALA A 57 10.06 5.45 8.40
C ALA A 57 11.22 6.30 7.89
N GLU A 58 12.42 5.73 7.87
CA GLU A 58 13.61 6.40 7.34
C GLU A 58 13.49 6.67 5.84
N ALA A 59 13.00 5.71 5.09
CA ALA A 59 12.88 5.83 3.63
C ALA A 59 11.86 6.88 3.21
N VAL A 60 10.74 6.98 3.91
CA VAL A 60 9.65 7.91 3.55
C VAL A 60 9.67 9.22 4.34
N GLY A 61 10.50 9.30 5.38
CA GLY A 61 10.63 10.52 6.19
C GLY A 61 9.51 10.72 7.20
N PHE A 62 8.91 9.65 7.70
CA PHE A 62 7.83 9.70 8.70
C PHE A 62 8.29 9.11 10.02
N ALA A 63 7.57 9.43 11.10
CA ALA A 63 7.79 8.79 12.40
C ALA A 63 7.35 7.32 12.35
N VAL A 64 7.99 6.48 13.16
CA VAL A 64 7.69 5.04 13.21
C VAL A 64 6.22 4.78 13.56
N ASN A 65 5.67 5.52 14.53
CA ASN A 65 4.27 5.38 14.91
C ASN A 65 3.31 5.76 13.77
N THR A 66 3.69 6.73 12.97
CA THR A 66 2.93 7.12 11.77
C THR A 66 2.93 5.99 10.75
N VAL A 67 4.07 5.35 10.52
CA VAL A 67 4.17 4.20 9.63
C VAL A 67 3.27 3.07 10.12
N ALA A 68 3.34 2.72 11.39
CA ALA A 68 2.52 1.65 11.96
C ALA A 68 1.03 1.92 11.78
N LYS A 69 0.60 3.15 12.02
CA LYS A 69 -0.80 3.56 11.86
C LYS A 69 -1.28 3.38 10.42
N TYR A 70 -0.52 3.88 9.45
CA TYR A 70 -0.97 3.88 8.06
C TYR A 70 -0.73 2.55 7.34
N VAL A 71 0.17 1.71 7.82
CA VAL A 71 0.24 0.31 7.39
C VAL A 71 -1.09 -0.39 7.70
N ARG A 72 -1.67 -0.15 8.87
CA ARG A 72 -2.98 -0.72 9.22
C ARG A 72 -4.09 -0.23 8.31
N THR A 73 -4.10 1.06 7.97
CA THR A 73 -5.13 1.60 7.08
C THR A 73 -4.99 1.05 5.66
N LEU A 74 -3.77 0.86 5.17
CA LEU A 74 -3.54 0.20 3.88
C LEU A 74 -4.04 -1.23 3.88
N GLU A 75 -3.85 -1.95 4.98
CA GLU A 75 -4.35 -3.30 5.13
C GLU A 75 -5.90 -3.33 5.16
N GLU A 76 -6.51 -2.40 5.88
CA GLU A 76 -7.97 -2.25 5.91
C GLU A 76 -8.56 -1.94 4.54
N ARG A 77 -7.84 -1.20 3.71
CA ARG A 77 -8.24 -0.90 2.34
C ARG A 77 -8.09 -2.09 1.39
N GLY A 78 -7.42 -3.15 1.82
CA GLY A 78 -7.20 -4.33 0.99
C GLY A 78 -6.07 -4.17 -0.02
N LEU A 79 -5.19 -3.20 0.16
CA LEU A 79 -4.03 -2.99 -0.70
C LEU A 79 -2.85 -3.88 -0.35
N ILE A 80 -2.71 -4.20 0.93
CA ILE A 80 -1.65 -5.05 1.44
C ILE A 80 -2.21 -6.01 2.48
N ARG A 81 -1.45 -7.07 2.73
CA ARG A 81 -1.64 -7.98 3.85
C ARG A 81 -0.32 -8.13 4.57
N THR A 82 -0.34 -8.08 5.89
CA THR A 82 0.86 -8.26 6.70
C THR A 82 0.87 -9.64 7.35
N GLU A 83 2.06 -10.17 7.51
CA GLU A 83 2.28 -11.47 8.14
C GLU A 83 3.46 -11.35 9.08
N ARG A 84 3.30 -11.86 10.29
CA ARG A 84 4.39 -11.88 11.27
C ARG A 84 5.43 -12.90 10.86
N THR A 85 6.70 -12.54 10.99
CA THR A 85 7.82 -13.46 10.79
C THR A 85 8.47 -13.75 12.12
N GLU A 86 9.09 -14.93 12.22
CA GLU A 86 9.85 -15.34 13.39
C GLU A 86 11.21 -15.80 12.95
N PHE A 87 12.20 -15.64 13.83
CA PHE A 87 13.52 -16.20 13.62
C PHE A 87 14.02 -16.83 14.91
N VAL A 88 14.94 -17.76 14.79
CA VAL A 88 15.54 -18.45 15.92
C VAL A 88 16.94 -17.89 16.13
N THR A 89 17.21 -17.41 17.35
CA THR A 89 18.52 -16.91 17.72
C THR A 89 19.51 -18.05 17.94
N LYS A 90 20.80 -17.74 18.05
CA LYS A 90 21.86 -18.75 18.24
C LYS A 90 21.65 -19.59 19.51
N ASP A 91 20.98 -19.05 20.52
CA ASP A 91 20.66 -19.72 21.77
C ASP A 91 19.33 -20.48 21.74
N GLY A 92 18.74 -20.64 20.56
CA GLY A 92 17.53 -21.44 20.33
C GLY A 92 16.22 -20.75 20.69
N ARG A 93 16.24 -19.47 21.01
CA ARG A 93 15.03 -18.70 21.35
C ARG A 93 14.35 -18.17 20.09
N LYS A 94 13.02 -18.25 20.06
CA LYS A 94 12.22 -17.63 19.00
C LYS A 94 12.05 -16.15 19.28
N ARG A 95 12.27 -15.33 18.25
CA ARG A 95 12.09 -13.88 18.30
C ARG A 95 11.21 -13.44 17.13
N ASN A 96 10.46 -12.37 17.35
CA ASN A 96 9.69 -11.75 16.27
C ASN A 96 10.63 -11.05 15.29
N GLY A 97 10.43 -11.32 14.00
CA GLY A 97 11.14 -10.64 12.94
C GLY A 97 10.34 -9.46 12.42
N CYS A 98 10.82 -8.87 11.31
CA CYS A 98 10.10 -7.84 10.59
C CYS A 98 8.84 -8.42 9.97
N LEU A 99 7.83 -7.56 9.74
CA LEU A 99 6.63 -8.00 9.03
C LEU A 99 6.96 -8.34 7.59
N ARG A 100 6.31 -9.39 7.09
CA ARG A 100 6.25 -9.68 5.67
C ARG A 100 5.02 -9.00 5.10
N TYR A 101 5.22 -8.23 4.03
CA TYR A 101 4.16 -7.51 3.36
C TYR A 101 3.82 -8.25 2.07
N HIS A 102 2.55 -8.54 1.88
CA HIS A 102 2.02 -9.07 0.62
C HIS A 102 1.30 -7.94 -0.08
N ILE A 103 1.77 -7.57 -1.26
CA ILE A 103 1.08 -6.57 -2.07
C ILE A 103 -0.04 -7.30 -2.80
N LEU A 104 -1.26 -6.96 -2.47
CA LEU A 104 -2.44 -7.61 -3.02
C LEU A 104 -2.76 -7.08 -4.41
N PRO A 105 -3.49 -7.84 -5.26
CA PRO A 105 -3.91 -7.34 -6.55
C PRO A 105 -4.70 -6.05 -6.41
N PHE A 106 -4.23 -5.01 -7.07
CA PHE A 106 -4.81 -3.66 -6.95
C PHE A 106 -6.28 -3.63 -7.36
N ARG A 107 -6.66 -4.43 -8.35
CA ARG A 107 -8.03 -4.50 -8.84
C ARG A 107 -9.04 -4.84 -7.74
N GLN A 108 -8.68 -5.70 -6.82
CA GLN A 108 -9.55 -6.07 -5.71
C GLN A 108 -9.84 -4.87 -4.80
N ALA A 109 -8.82 -4.09 -4.46
CA ALA A 109 -8.99 -2.90 -3.64
C ALA A 109 -9.82 -1.83 -4.36
N LEU A 110 -9.60 -1.68 -5.66
CA LEU A 110 -10.34 -0.73 -6.48
C LEU A 110 -11.83 -1.10 -6.56
N ASP A 111 -12.12 -2.37 -6.79
CA ASP A 111 -13.50 -2.86 -6.85
C ASP A 111 -14.22 -2.67 -5.51
N ARG A 112 -13.55 -2.98 -4.39
CA ARG A 112 -14.10 -2.75 -3.05
C ARG A 112 -14.39 -1.28 -2.80
N HIS A 113 -13.49 -0.41 -3.21
CA HIS A 113 -13.66 1.04 -3.06
C HIS A 113 -14.88 1.53 -3.85
N ARG A 114 -15.03 1.09 -5.08
CA ARG A 114 -16.16 1.44 -5.94
C ARG A 114 -17.47 0.92 -5.39
N GLU A 115 -17.49 -0.30 -4.87
CA GLU A 115 -18.67 -0.87 -4.23
C GLU A 115 -19.09 -0.07 -3.01
N ARG A 116 -18.14 0.37 -2.19
CA ARG A 116 -18.43 1.23 -1.03
C ARG A 116 -19.01 2.57 -1.45
N GLN A 117 -18.44 3.18 -2.48
CA GLN A 117 -18.95 4.45 -3.01
C GLN A 117 -20.38 4.30 -3.51
N LEU A 118 -20.67 3.21 -4.23
CA LEU A 118 -22.01 2.93 -4.72
C LEU A 118 -23.00 2.72 -3.57
N ALA A 119 -22.62 1.96 -2.57
CA ALA A 119 -23.46 1.71 -1.40
C ALA A 119 -23.77 3.00 -0.63
N GLU A 120 -22.77 3.87 -0.46
CA GLU A 120 -22.95 5.18 0.18
C GLU A 120 -23.89 6.07 -0.61
N LEU A 121 -23.76 6.06 -1.93
CA LEU A 121 -24.63 6.83 -2.83
C LEU A 121 -26.08 6.34 -2.75
N GLU A 122 -26.29 5.04 -2.77
CA GLU A 122 -27.63 4.43 -2.65
C GLU A 122 -28.26 4.77 -1.31
N LEU A 123 -27.48 4.72 -0.24
CA LEU A 123 -27.96 5.06 1.11
C LEU A 123 -28.34 6.54 1.20
N ALA A 124 -27.54 7.43 0.64
CA ALA A 124 -27.83 8.86 0.60
C ALA A 124 -29.09 9.15 -0.19
N THR A 125 -29.28 8.47 -1.32
CA THR A 125 -30.49 8.61 -2.13
C THR A 125 -31.74 8.13 -1.37
N ALA A 126 -31.63 7.00 -0.69
CA ALA A 126 -32.73 6.47 0.13
C ALA A 126 -33.12 7.44 1.25
N ARG A 127 -32.12 8.06 1.91
CA ARG A 127 -32.35 9.08 2.95
C ARG A 127 -33.07 10.31 2.40
N GLN A 128 -32.67 10.77 1.23
CA GLN A 128 -33.32 11.91 0.58
C GLN A 128 -34.77 11.60 0.23
N ARG A 129 -35.05 10.44 -0.31
CA ARG A 129 -36.40 10.00 -0.64
C ARG A 129 -37.28 9.93 0.62
N ALA A 130 -36.73 9.42 1.72
CA ALA A 130 -37.44 9.34 2.98
C ALA A 130 -37.78 10.75 3.54
N LYS A 131 -36.87 11.72 3.37
CA LYS A 131 -37.10 13.11 3.80
C LYS A 131 -38.09 13.85 2.92
N ALA A 132 -38.19 13.47 1.64
CA ALA A 132 -39.09 14.12 0.70
C ALA A 132 -40.56 13.73 0.90
N LYS A 133 -40.83 12.70 1.68
CA LYS A 133 -42.20 12.31 2.07
C LYS A 133 -42.56 13.01 3.35
#